data_7d5cddb5044289aae8faf8c47dde8238
#
_entry.id   7d5cddb5044289aae8faf8c47dde8238
#
_cell.length_a   1.000
_cell.length_b   1.000
_cell.length_c   1.000
_cell.angle_alpha   90.00
_cell.angle_beta   90.00
_cell.angle_gamma   90.00
#
_symmetry.space_group_name_H-M   'P 1'
#
loop_
_entity.id
_entity.type
_entity.pdbx_description
1 polymer ?
#
loop_
_entity_poly.entity_id
_entity_poly.type
_entity_poly.pdbx_seq_one_letter_code
_entity_poly.pdbx_strand_id
1 'polypeptide(L)'
;MTSIEIVDNPQKAQQLAQVLTSVWGETNAISVDVIIAVVHSGGYASLASRKAGTANRIIGGSLALVGRHENKLHSHVTGVVGDAVNSGVGRALKQHQWVWAKENNFAAISWTFDPLVRRNAHFNLVTLGAKVVSYHRDFYGELNDKINASDSTDRLVVERRVADCDLAPNAKTVTAEHGDETISTPEDIVVLRQSAKLPDQALVRQWRQDQRENFESAFAASKFVRGFTADGCYVLSSKAN
;
A
#
# COMPACT_ATOMS: atom_id res chain seq x y z
N MET A 1 20.34 12.87 -1.97
CA MET A 1 20.17 11.43 -2.28
C MET A 1 19.42 10.81 -1.11
N THR A 2 18.44 9.94 -1.35
CA THR A 2 17.74 9.19 -0.28
C THR A 2 18.57 7.98 0.08
N SER A 3 18.85 7.77 1.37
CA SER A 3 19.48 6.57 1.91
C SER A 3 18.43 5.74 2.63
N ILE A 4 18.49 4.40 2.50
CA ILE A 4 17.62 3.48 3.23
C ILE A 4 18.50 2.56 4.06
N GLU A 5 18.12 2.34 5.32
CA GLU A 5 18.81 1.49 6.25
C GLU A 5 17.87 0.59 7.03
N ILE A 6 18.34 -0.58 7.43
CA ILE A 6 17.59 -1.52 8.27
C ILE A 6 17.52 -0.99 9.70
N VAL A 7 16.38 -1.22 10.34
CA VAL A 7 16.18 -1.00 11.77
C VAL A 7 16.74 -2.21 12.53
N ASP A 8 17.91 -2.03 13.14
CA ASP A 8 18.69 -3.08 13.79
C ASP A 8 18.93 -2.80 15.30
N ASN A 9 18.38 -1.70 15.81
CA ASN A 9 18.53 -1.30 17.20
C ASN A 9 17.34 -0.49 17.71
N PRO A 10 17.15 -0.35 19.05
CA PRO A 10 16.02 0.36 19.64
C PRO A 10 15.89 1.83 19.23
N GLN A 11 17.02 2.50 18.99
CA GLN A 11 17.04 3.91 18.60
C GLN A 11 16.41 4.12 17.21
N LYS A 12 16.77 3.27 16.24
CA LYS A 12 16.15 3.27 14.93
C LYS A 12 14.67 2.83 14.97
N ALA A 13 14.32 1.89 15.85
CA ALA A 13 12.93 1.50 16.07
C ALA A 13 12.09 2.67 16.59
N GLN A 14 12.62 3.47 17.50
CA GLN A 14 11.97 4.70 17.98
C GLN A 14 11.78 5.73 16.85
N GLN A 15 12.78 5.92 16.00
CA GLN A 15 12.68 6.81 14.84
C GLN A 15 11.61 6.30 13.85
N LEU A 16 11.52 4.98 13.63
CA LEU A 16 10.48 4.39 12.79
C LEU A 16 9.09 4.62 13.39
N ALA A 17 8.91 4.37 14.68
CA ALA A 17 7.64 4.64 15.37
C ALA A 17 7.22 6.10 15.20
N GLN A 18 8.12 7.06 15.41
CA GLN A 18 7.86 8.48 15.25
C GLN A 18 7.43 8.87 13.83
N VAL A 19 8.13 8.37 12.82
CA VAL A 19 7.77 8.68 11.42
C VAL A 19 6.44 8.06 11.03
N LEU A 20 6.14 6.84 11.48
CA LEU A 20 4.85 6.20 11.21
C LEU A 20 3.71 6.94 11.92
N THR A 21 3.90 7.34 13.17
CA THR A 21 2.94 8.17 13.91
C THR A 21 2.68 9.51 13.20
N SER A 22 3.71 10.15 12.66
CA SER A 22 3.53 11.41 11.93
C SER A 22 2.68 11.28 10.66
N VAL A 23 2.68 10.10 10.03
CA VAL A 23 1.91 9.82 8.81
C VAL A 23 0.46 9.43 9.12
N TRP A 24 0.24 8.53 10.08
CA TRP A 24 -1.10 7.98 10.37
C TRP A 24 -1.78 8.57 11.60
N GLY A 25 -1.07 9.29 12.46
CA GLY A 25 -1.57 9.81 13.73
C GLY A 25 -1.31 8.85 14.89
N GLU A 26 -1.60 9.33 16.10
CA GLU A 26 -1.31 8.61 17.35
C GLU A 26 -2.23 7.40 17.57
N THR A 27 -3.44 7.44 17.04
CA THR A 27 -4.47 6.39 17.24
C THR A 27 -4.06 5.03 16.68
N ASN A 28 -3.24 5.03 15.61
CA ASN A 28 -2.74 3.83 14.94
C ASN A 28 -1.20 3.72 15.01
N ALA A 29 -0.61 4.29 16.06
CA ALA A 29 0.82 4.25 16.28
C ALA A 29 1.31 2.82 16.54
N ILE A 30 2.33 2.40 15.80
CA ILE A 30 3.02 1.13 16.06
C ILE A 30 4.07 1.42 17.12
N SER A 31 3.98 0.73 18.26
CA SER A 31 4.90 0.92 19.37
C SER A 31 6.30 0.35 19.09
N VAL A 32 7.29 0.89 19.79
CA VAL A 32 8.71 0.51 19.62
C VAL A 32 8.93 -0.97 19.92
N ASP A 33 8.29 -1.50 20.95
CA ASP A 33 8.38 -2.91 21.34
C ASP A 33 7.81 -3.85 20.25
N VAL A 34 6.71 -3.47 19.59
CA VAL A 34 6.17 -4.22 18.45
C VAL A 34 7.15 -4.21 17.28
N ILE A 35 7.75 -3.06 16.95
CA ILE A 35 8.77 -2.99 15.89
C ILE A 35 9.95 -3.91 16.20
N ILE A 36 10.45 -3.87 17.44
CA ILE A 36 11.56 -4.74 17.88
C ILE A 36 11.16 -6.21 17.81
N ALA A 37 9.95 -6.56 18.27
CA ALA A 37 9.45 -7.94 18.22
C ALA A 37 9.35 -8.45 16.78
N VAL A 38 8.87 -7.62 15.84
CA VAL A 38 8.78 -7.98 14.42
C VAL A 38 10.18 -8.25 13.84
N VAL A 39 11.14 -7.36 14.09
CA VAL A 39 12.53 -7.53 13.62
C VAL A 39 13.17 -8.77 14.25
N HIS A 40 12.99 -8.98 15.55
CA HIS A 40 13.52 -10.15 16.27
C HIS A 40 12.94 -11.47 15.74
N SER A 41 11.69 -11.46 15.28
CA SER A 41 11.00 -12.62 14.69
C SER A 41 11.32 -12.84 13.21
N GLY A 42 12.32 -12.15 12.66
CA GLY A 42 12.73 -12.28 11.26
C GLY A 42 11.94 -11.41 10.28
N GLY A 43 11.14 -10.47 10.78
CA GLY A 43 10.45 -9.49 9.97
C GLY A 43 11.38 -8.35 9.50
N TYR A 44 10.85 -7.49 8.66
CA TYR A 44 11.59 -6.39 8.03
C TYR A 44 11.16 -5.05 8.61
N ALA A 45 12.13 -4.19 8.93
CA ALA A 45 11.89 -2.79 9.25
C ALA A 45 13.01 -1.92 8.65
N SER A 46 12.65 -0.76 8.09
CA SER A 46 13.60 0.16 7.49
C SER A 46 13.24 1.63 7.68
N LEU A 47 14.25 2.48 7.60
CA LEU A 47 14.16 3.94 7.61
C LEU A 47 14.68 4.50 6.30
N ALA A 48 13.98 5.50 5.75
CA ALA A 48 14.50 6.33 4.68
C ALA A 48 14.92 7.69 5.23
N SER A 49 16.12 8.11 4.90
CA SER A 49 16.68 9.39 5.32
C SER A 49 17.21 10.23 4.14
N ARG A 50 17.29 11.53 4.33
CA ARG A 50 17.87 12.48 3.40
C ARG A 50 18.75 13.47 4.17
N LYS A 51 19.89 13.86 3.60
CA LYS A 51 20.74 14.90 4.17
C LYS A 51 19.98 16.24 4.25
N ALA A 52 20.01 16.83 5.45
CA ALA A 52 19.50 18.17 5.73
C ALA A 52 20.61 18.94 6.47
N GLY A 53 21.42 19.69 5.71
CA GLY A 53 22.66 20.27 6.24
C GLY A 53 23.67 19.20 6.64
N THR A 54 24.13 19.22 7.89
CA THR A 54 25.06 18.24 8.48
C THR A 54 24.39 17.00 9.06
N ALA A 55 23.06 17.01 9.24
CA ALA A 55 22.30 15.92 9.84
C ALA A 55 21.52 15.11 8.79
N ASN A 56 21.16 13.88 9.13
CA ASN A 56 20.21 13.08 8.36
C ASN A 56 18.80 13.28 8.96
N ARG A 57 17.86 13.68 8.12
CA ARG A 57 16.44 13.74 8.48
C ARG A 57 15.75 12.45 8.02
N ILE A 58 15.01 11.80 8.91
CA ILE A 58 14.15 10.67 8.57
C ILE A 58 12.92 11.19 7.82
N ILE A 59 12.65 10.62 6.65
CA ILE A 59 11.60 11.06 5.71
C ILE A 59 10.61 9.96 5.35
N GLY A 60 10.81 8.75 5.87
CA GLY A 60 9.89 7.63 5.67
C GLY A 60 10.38 6.37 6.35
N GLY A 61 9.57 5.35 6.34
CA GLY A 61 9.91 4.05 6.87
C GLY A 61 8.93 2.96 6.46
N SER A 62 9.31 1.72 6.69
CA SER A 62 8.51 0.55 6.33
C SER A 62 8.66 -0.55 7.38
N LEU A 63 7.57 -1.28 7.62
CA LEU A 63 7.52 -2.45 8.49
C LEU A 63 6.81 -3.60 7.76
N ALA A 64 7.37 -4.82 7.87
CA ALA A 64 6.74 -6.01 7.31
C ALA A 64 6.92 -7.22 8.25
N LEU A 65 5.87 -8.05 8.29
CA LEU A 65 5.80 -9.24 9.13
C LEU A 65 6.09 -10.50 8.30
N VAL A 66 6.62 -11.52 8.95
CA VAL A 66 6.75 -12.84 8.35
C VAL A 66 5.37 -13.49 8.27
N GLY A 67 4.95 -13.83 7.06
CA GLY A 67 3.70 -14.55 6.83
C GLY A 67 3.84 -16.03 7.24
N ARG A 68 2.79 -16.61 7.80
CA ARG A 68 2.77 -18.00 8.25
C ARG A 68 2.85 -19.00 7.08
N HIS A 69 2.30 -18.65 5.93
CA HIS A 69 2.13 -19.56 4.82
C HIS A 69 2.90 -19.09 3.57
N GLU A 70 3.28 -20.05 2.73
CA GLU A 70 3.87 -19.81 1.40
C GLU A 70 5.16 -18.99 1.38
N ASN A 71 5.88 -18.92 2.50
CA ASN A 71 7.12 -18.14 2.62
C ASN A 71 6.98 -16.70 2.09
N LYS A 72 5.90 -16.02 2.50
CA LYS A 72 5.59 -14.64 2.09
C LYS A 72 5.91 -13.64 3.19
N LEU A 73 6.41 -12.48 2.77
CA LEU A 73 6.53 -11.31 3.63
C LEU A 73 5.25 -10.48 3.51
N HIS A 74 4.58 -10.15 4.62
CA HIS A 74 3.46 -9.23 4.62
C HIS A 74 3.94 -7.80 4.90
N SER A 75 3.99 -6.95 3.89
CA SER A 75 4.34 -5.54 4.02
C SER A 75 3.17 -4.78 4.67
N HIS A 76 3.25 -4.61 5.99
CA HIS A 76 2.15 -4.06 6.78
C HIS A 76 1.97 -2.56 6.54
N VAL A 77 3.07 -1.80 6.62
CA VAL A 77 3.02 -0.35 6.49
C VAL A 77 4.27 0.20 5.79
N THR A 78 4.06 1.20 4.93
CA THR A 78 5.13 2.00 4.32
C THR A 78 4.66 3.45 4.28
N GLY A 79 5.32 4.32 5.04
CA GLY A 79 4.98 5.72 5.19
C GLY A 79 6.08 6.66 4.74
N VAL A 80 5.65 7.80 4.18
CA VAL A 80 6.52 8.90 3.76
C VAL A 80 5.96 10.19 4.32
N VAL A 81 6.77 11.02 4.96
CA VAL A 81 6.34 12.31 5.51
C VAL A 81 5.85 13.26 4.42
N GLY A 82 4.91 14.15 4.75
CA GLY A 82 4.15 14.94 3.79
C GLY A 82 4.98 15.68 2.73
N ASP A 83 6.07 16.36 3.13
CA ASP A 83 6.94 17.11 2.22
C ASP A 83 7.87 16.24 1.35
N ALA A 84 7.97 14.95 1.64
CA ALA A 84 8.73 13.96 0.86
C ALA A 84 7.82 13.05 0.01
N VAL A 85 6.50 13.22 0.08
CA VAL A 85 5.54 12.52 -0.80
C VAL A 85 5.79 12.90 -2.26
N ASN A 86 5.58 11.95 -3.18
CA ASN A 86 5.84 12.10 -4.63
C ASN A 86 7.30 12.34 -5.03
N SER A 87 8.26 12.22 -4.10
CA SER A 87 9.70 12.36 -4.39
C SER A 87 10.43 11.02 -4.64
N GLY A 88 9.68 9.93 -4.85
CA GLY A 88 10.24 8.59 -5.11
C GLY A 88 10.63 7.79 -3.87
N VAL A 89 10.50 8.34 -2.66
CA VAL A 89 10.88 7.67 -1.40
C VAL A 89 10.09 6.40 -1.16
N GLY A 90 8.76 6.41 -1.39
CA GLY A 90 7.93 5.21 -1.24
C GLY A 90 8.36 4.07 -2.17
N ARG A 91 8.69 4.39 -3.45
CA ARG A 91 9.22 3.41 -4.39
C ARG A 91 10.58 2.87 -3.93
N ALA A 92 11.46 3.73 -3.43
CA ALA A 92 12.77 3.33 -2.94
C ALA A 92 12.66 2.40 -1.71
N LEU A 93 11.77 2.70 -0.76
CA LEU A 93 11.47 1.82 0.40
C LEU A 93 10.97 0.45 -0.06
N LYS A 94 10.01 0.42 -1.01
CA LYS A 94 9.49 -0.84 -1.56
C LYS A 94 10.54 -1.62 -2.34
N GLN A 95 11.41 -0.95 -3.07
CA GLN A 95 12.52 -1.60 -3.77
C GLN A 95 13.54 -2.20 -2.81
N HIS A 96 13.88 -1.49 -1.73
CA HIS A 96 14.78 -2.00 -0.69
C HIS A 96 14.17 -3.21 0.02
N GLN A 97 12.87 -3.15 0.38
CA GLN A 97 12.14 -4.29 0.95
C GLN A 97 12.15 -5.51 0.00
N TRP A 98 12.06 -5.26 -1.31
CA TRP A 98 12.12 -6.30 -2.34
C TRP A 98 13.47 -7.01 -2.38
N VAL A 99 14.55 -6.24 -2.42
CA VAL A 99 15.92 -6.79 -2.40
C VAL A 99 16.14 -7.59 -1.11
N TRP A 100 15.76 -7.03 0.03
CA TRP A 100 15.86 -7.71 1.31
C TRP A 100 15.06 -9.02 1.36
N ALA A 101 13.84 -9.03 0.83
CA ALA A 101 13.01 -10.25 0.78
C ALA A 101 13.68 -11.33 -0.10
N LYS A 102 14.31 -10.96 -1.21
CA LYS A 102 15.07 -11.86 -2.07
C LYS A 102 16.27 -12.47 -1.33
N GLU A 103 17.05 -11.64 -0.65
CA GLU A 103 18.23 -12.07 0.14
C GLU A 103 17.85 -12.96 1.32
N ASN A 104 16.65 -12.82 1.86
CA ASN A 104 16.10 -13.64 2.95
C ASN A 104 15.20 -14.80 2.47
N ASN A 105 15.25 -15.15 1.18
CA ASN A 105 14.58 -16.29 0.57
C ASN A 105 13.05 -16.28 0.66
N PHE A 106 12.41 -15.11 0.76
CA PHE A 106 10.96 -15.03 0.62
C PHE A 106 10.53 -15.27 -0.84
N ALA A 107 9.41 -15.96 -1.03
CA ALA A 107 8.86 -16.23 -2.36
C ALA A 107 8.12 -15.02 -2.94
N ALA A 108 7.45 -14.25 -2.09
CA ALA A 108 6.66 -13.10 -2.47
C ALA A 108 6.52 -12.07 -1.34
N ILE A 109 6.15 -10.86 -1.72
CA ILE A 109 5.67 -9.83 -0.79
C ILE A 109 4.21 -9.58 -1.08
N SER A 110 3.36 -9.66 -0.03
CA SER A 110 1.94 -9.29 -0.08
C SER A 110 1.67 -8.04 0.75
N TRP A 111 0.66 -7.28 0.37
CA TRP A 111 0.17 -6.14 1.15
C TRP A 111 -1.25 -5.79 0.76
N THR A 112 -1.83 -4.84 1.47
CA THR A 112 -3.18 -4.36 1.22
C THR A 112 -3.19 -2.86 0.91
N PHE A 113 -4.17 -2.41 0.16
CA PHE A 113 -4.45 -0.99 -0.01
C PHE A 113 -5.94 -0.75 -0.21
N ASP A 114 -6.38 0.46 0.12
CA ASP A 114 -7.77 0.88 -0.12
C ASP A 114 -7.99 1.14 -1.62
N PRO A 115 -8.89 0.38 -2.26
CA PRO A 115 -9.13 0.48 -3.69
C PRO A 115 -9.77 1.81 -4.13
N LEU A 116 -10.36 2.58 -3.24
CA LEU A 116 -10.90 3.92 -3.56
C LEU A 116 -9.80 4.98 -3.69
N VAL A 117 -8.62 4.76 -3.12
CA VAL A 117 -7.53 5.73 -3.18
C VAL A 117 -6.79 5.60 -4.51
N ARG A 118 -7.20 6.38 -5.53
CA ARG A 118 -6.67 6.36 -6.91
C ARG A 118 -5.14 6.36 -6.97
N ARG A 119 -4.49 7.24 -6.21
CA ARG A 119 -3.02 7.32 -6.17
C ARG A 119 -2.36 6.03 -5.67
N ASN A 120 -3.01 5.32 -4.71
CA ASN A 120 -2.51 4.05 -4.21
C ASN A 120 -2.71 2.94 -5.24
N ALA A 121 -3.85 2.91 -5.93
CA ALA A 121 -4.10 1.97 -7.02
C ALA A 121 -3.05 2.12 -8.12
N HIS A 122 -2.81 3.33 -8.60
CA HIS A 122 -1.76 3.61 -9.58
C HIS A 122 -0.37 3.21 -9.06
N PHE A 123 -0.02 3.59 -7.83
CA PHE A 123 1.27 3.24 -7.25
C PHE A 123 1.48 1.72 -7.16
N ASN A 124 0.49 0.99 -6.65
CA ASN A 124 0.61 -0.46 -6.45
C ASN A 124 0.58 -1.24 -7.78
N LEU A 125 -0.34 -0.93 -8.67
CA LEU A 125 -0.54 -1.71 -9.90
C LEU A 125 0.37 -1.25 -11.03
N VAL A 126 0.60 0.07 -11.18
CA VAL A 126 1.40 0.63 -12.28
C VAL A 126 2.85 0.80 -11.85
N THR A 127 3.13 1.49 -10.74
CA THR A 127 4.52 1.79 -10.34
C THR A 127 5.24 0.57 -9.78
N LEU A 128 4.57 -0.25 -8.97
CA LEU A 128 5.15 -1.44 -8.35
C LEU A 128 4.88 -2.72 -9.13
N GLY A 129 3.94 -2.75 -10.07
CA GLY A 129 3.59 -3.93 -10.86
C GLY A 129 3.02 -5.07 -10.03
N ALA A 130 2.32 -4.76 -8.93
CA ALA A 130 1.68 -5.78 -8.09
C ALA A 130 0.45 -6.37 -8.76
N LYS A 131 0.15 -7.63 -8.48
CA LYS A 131 -1.05 -8.33 -8.95
C LYS A 131 -2.10 -8.39 -7.84
N VAL A 132 -3.35 -8.10 -8.18
CA VAL A 132 -4.47 -8.25 -7.24
C VAL A 132 -4.76 -9.73 -7.04
N VAL A 133 -4.87 -10.14 -5.78
CA VAL A 133 -5.16 -11.53 -5.37
C VAL A 133 -6.59 -11.68 -4.90
N SER A 134 -7.09 -10.73 -4.09
CA SER A 134 -8.44 -10.79 -3.51
C SER A 134 -8.94 -9.41 -3.08
N TYR A 135 -10.24 -9.33 -2.86
CA TYR A 135 -10.92 -8.18 -2.26
C TYR A 135 -11.54 -8.59 -0.93
N HIS A 136 -11.44 -7.74 0.07
CA HIS A 136 -12.00 -7.97 1.40
C HIS A 136 -12.73 -6.73 1.89
N ARG A 137 -13.96 -6.94 2.37
CA ARG A 137 -14.71 -5.90 3.11
C ARG A 137 -14.14 -5.75 4.51
N ASP A 138 -14.11 -4.53 5.00
CA ASP A 138 -13.81 -4.19 6.40
C ASP A 138 -12.59 -4.95 6.97
N PHE A 139 -11.53 -5.06 6.18
CA PHE A 139 -10.35 -5.89 6.47
C PHE A 139 -9.73 -5.63 7.85
N TYR A 140 -9.73 -4.39 8.29
CA TYR A 140 -9.19 -3.97 9.59
C TYR A 140 -10.28 -3.58 10.60
N GLY A 141 -11.56 -3.71 10.27
CA GLY A 141 -12.63 -3.10 11.03
C GLY A 141 -12.63 -1.57 10.95
N GLU A 142 -13.21 -0.89 11.93
CA GLU A 142 -13.17 0.59 11.99
C GLU A 142 -11.77 1.08 12.33
N LEU A 143 -11.22 1.94 11.46
CA LEU A 143 -9.97 2.66 11.70
C LEU A 143 -10.24 4.16 11.78
N ASN A 144 -10.01 4.74 12.96
CA ASN A 144 -10.18 6.16 13.24
C ASN A 144 -8.86 6.91 13.03
N ASP A 145 -8.30 6.84 11.81
CA ASP A 145 -7.10 7.55 11.45
C ASP A 145 -7.37 8.68 10.43
N LYS A 146 -6.34 9.50 10.19
CA LYS A 146 -6.43 10.66 9.28
C LYS A 146 -6.74 10.30 7.82
N ILE A 147 -6.54 9.06 7.41
CA ILE A 147 -6.70 8.62 6.02
C ILE A 147 -8.04 7.94 5.82
N ASN A 148 -8.43 7.07 6.75
CA ASN A 148 -9.68 6.31 6.68
C ASN A 148 -10.89 7.12 7.18
N ALA A 149 -10.71 8.01 8.16
CA ALA A 149 -11.74 8.93 8.69
C ALA A 149 -13.08 8.21 8.99
N SER A 150 -13.02 7.04 9.64
CA SER A 150 -14.15 6.16 9.94
C SER A 150 -14.92 5.59 8.73
N ASP A 151 -14.38 5.68 7.52
CA ASP A 151 -14.91 4.93 6.38
C ASP A 151 -14.54 3.44 6.52
N SER A 152 -15.34 2.59 5.91
CA SER A 152 -15.08 1.14 5.84
C SER A 152 -13.69 0.82 5.31
N THR A 153 -13.04 -0.15 5.93
CA THR A 153 -11.65 -0.51 5.61
C THR A 153 -11.53 -1.62 4.57
N ASP A 154 -12.27 -1.48 3.47
CA ASP A 154 -12.15 -2.43 2.36
C ASP A 154 -10.75 -2.39 1.77
N ARG A 155 -10.22 -3.56 1.43
CA ARG A 155 -8.86 -3.70 0.89
C ARG A 155 -8.82 -4.63 -0.31
N LEU A 156 -8.04 -4.23 -1.30
CA LEU A 156 -7.45 -5.17 -2.24
C LEU A 156 -6.19 -5.74 -1.62
N VAL A 157 -6.09 -7.06 -1.58
CA VAL A 157 -4.84 -7.76 -1.31
C VAL A 157 -4.08 -7.88 -2.61
N VAL A 158 -2.83 -7.46 -2.60
CA VAL A 158 -1.93 -7.58 -3.74
C VAL A 158 -0.68 -8.32 -3.38
N GLU A 159 -0.08 -8.90 -4.39
CA GLU A 159 1.14 -9.67 -4.28
C GLU A 159 2.11 -9.35 -5.41
N ARG A 160 3.39 -9.46 -5.10
CA ARG A 160 4.45 -9.47 -6.08
C ARG A 160 5.44 -10.56 -5.74
N ARG A 161 5.69 -11.47 -6.70
CA ARG A 161 6.67 -12.55 -6.54
C ARG A 161 8.08 -11.99 -6.57
N VAL A 162 8.95 -12.49 -5.71
CA VAL A 162 10.36 -12.09 -5.69
C VAL A 162 11.10 -12.49 -6.95
N ALA A 163 10.67 -13.57 -7.62
CA ALA A 163 11.24 -14.04 -8.88
C ALA A 163 10.86 -13.20 -10.11
N ASP A 164 9.79 -12.38 -10.04
CA ASP A 164 9.23 -11.75 -11.23
C ASP A 164 10.10 -10.64 -11.82
N CYS A 165 11.04 -10.04 -11.08
CA CYS A 165 11.95 -9.03 -11.61
C CYS A 165 12.86 -8.45 -10.53
N ASP A 166 14.05 -8.07 -10.86
CA ASP A 166 14.98 -7.41 -9.96
C ASP A 166 14.61 -5.96 -9.63
N LEU A 167 13.89 -5.30 -10.52
CA LEU A 167 13.44 -3.92 -10.36
C LEU A 167 11.95 -3.84 -10.61
N ALA A 168 11.27 -2.95 -9.91
CA ALA A 168 9.89 -2.65 -10.23
C ALA A 168 9.80 -2.29 -11.71
N PRO A 169 9.09 -3.06 -12.52
CA PRO A 169 8.91 -2.69 -13.90
C PRO A 169 8.26 -1.31 -13.92
N ASN A 170 8.55 -0.54 -14.95
CA ASN A 170 7.67 0.54 -15.35
C ASN A 170 6.46 -0.13 -15.98
N ALA A 171 5.61 -0.76 -15.15
CA ALA A 171 4.34 -1.27 -15.65
C ALA A 171 3.61 -0.06 -16.21
N LYS A 172 3.12 -0.22 -17.43
CA LYS A 172 2.38 0.85 -18.10
C LYS A 172 0.92 0.76 -17.64
N THR A 173 0.26 1.90 -17.65
CA THR A 173 -1.21 1.91 -17.60
C THR A 173 -1.76 1.06 -18.75
N VAL A 174 -2.88 0.40 -18.50
CA VAL A 174 -3.57 -0.40 -19.52
C VAL A 174 -4.73 0.39 -20.12
N THR A 175 -5.16 -0.01 -21.30
CA THR A 175 -6.42 0.46 -21.90
C THR A 175 -7.43 -0.69 -21.82
N ALA A 176 -8.68 -0.40 -21.51
CA ALA A 176 -9.75 -1.39 -21.55
C ALA A 176 -9.99 -1.84 -22.99
N GLU A 177 -10.17 -3.15 -23.17
CA GLU A 177 -10.41 -3.80 -24.45
C GLU A 177 -11.87 -4.32 -24.52
N HIS A 178 -12.28 -4.77 -25.69
CA HIS A 178 -13.61 -5.35 -25.85
C HIS A 178 -13.80 -6.58 -24.95
N GLY A 179 -14.82 -6.54 -24.11
CA GLY A 179 -15.13 -7.59 -23.12
C GLY A 179 -14.49 -7.39 -21.74
N ASP A 180 -13.67 -6.35 -21.54
CA ASP A 180 -13.23 -5.93 -20.22
C ASP A 180 -14.34 -5.18 -19.49
N GLU A 181 -14.37 -5.31 -18.17
CA GLU A 181 -15.13 -4.42 -17.27
C GLU A 181 -14.20 -3.38 -16.66
N THR A 182 -14.76 -2.22 -16.33
CA THR A 182 -14.00 -1.17 -15.64
C THR A 182 -14.67 -0.79 -14.33
N ILE A 183 -13.84 -0.59 -13.29
CA ILE A 183 -14.30 -0.06 -12.00
C ILE A 183 -13.56 1.26 -11.78
N SER A 184 -14.30 2.36 -11.77
CA SER A 184 -13.74 3.69 -11.60
C SER A 184 -13.36 3.98 -10.14
N THR A 185 -12.45 4.93 -9.96
CA THR A 185 -12.09 5.49 -8.65
C THR A 185 -12.40 6.98 -8.62
N PRO A 186 -12.78 7.54 -7.45
CA PRO A 186 -12.92 8.98 -7.31
C PRO A 186 -11.56 9.67 -7.53
N GLU A 187 -11.58 10.94 -7.91
CA GLU A 187 -10.34 11.70 -8.11
C GLU A 187 -9.52 11.78 -6.82
N ASP A 188 -10.14 12.18 -5.72
CA ASP A 188 -9.52 12.19 -4.39
C ASP A 188 -10.55 11.85 -3.29
N ILE A 189 -10.65 10.58 -2.93
CA ILE A 189 -11.52 10.11 -1.84
C ILE A 189 -11.07 10.63 -0.48
N VAL A 190 -9.77 10.90 -0.30
CA VAL A 190 -9.24 11.34 1.00
C VAL A 190 -9.73 12.74 1.32
N VAL A 191 -9.78 13.62 0.33
CA VAL A 191 -10.36 14.97 0.48
C VAL A 191 -11.86 14.88 0.79
N LEU A 192 -12.60 14.01 0.11
CA LEU A 192 -14.03 13.81 0.37
C LEU A 192 -14.30 13.31 1.79
N ARG A 193 -13.50 12.36 2.30
CA ARG A 193 -13.61 11.84 3.67
C ARG A 193 -13.36 12.89 4.75
N GLN A 194 -12.48 13.84 4.50
CA GLN A 194 -12.15 14.92 5.44
C GLN A 194 -13.18 16.05 5.42
N SER A 195 -14.11 16.04 4.48
CA SER A 195 -15.16 17.05 4.38
C SER A 195 -16.23 16.84 5.45
N ALA A 196 -16.59 17.91 6.16
CA ALA A 196 -17.72 17.91 7.09
C ALA A 196 -19.09 18.05 6.39
N LYS A 197 -19.12 18.21 5.06
CA LYS A 197 -20.36 18.42 4.31
C LYS A 197 -21.09 17.09 4.12
N LEU A 198 -22.38 17.06 4.47
CA LEU A 198 -23.21 15.87 4.32
C LEU A 198 -23.26 15.29 2.88
N PRO A 199 -23.34 16.10 1.79
CA PRO A 199 -23.27 15.58 0.44
C PRO A 199 -21.98 14.82 0.14
N ASP A 200 -20.83 15.32 0.61
CA ASP A 200 -19.53 14.66 0.39
C ASP A 200 -19.45 13.33 1.14
N GLN A 201 -19.97 13.28 2.38
CA GLN A 201 -20.06 12.04 3.15
C GLN A 201 -21.01 11.01 2.51
N ALA A 202 -22.13 11.47 1.93
CA ALA A 202 -23.02 10.59 1.19
C ALA A 202 -22.33 10.03 -0.06
N LEU A 203 -21.57 10.88 -0.75
CA LEU A 203 -20.80 10.48 -1.93
C LEU A 203 -19.70 9.45 -1.58
N VAL A 204 -19.00 9.60 -0.45
CA VAL A 204 -18.03 8.61 0.05
C VAL A 204 -18.69 7.24 0.24
N ARG A 205 -19.87 7.21 0.91
CA ARG A 205 -20.62 5.96 1.11
C ARG A 205 -21.06 5.33 -0.22
N GLN A 206 -21.50 6.15 -1.17
CA GLN A 206 -21.89 5.68 -2.50
C GLN A 206 -20.70 5.05 -3.23
N TRP A 207 -19.55 5.74 -3.30
CA TRP A 207 -18.34 5.19 -3.90
C TRP A 207 -17.92 3.86 -3.28
N ARG A 208 -18.03 3.74 -1.95
CA ARG A 208 -17.70 2.51 -1.24
C ARG A 208 -18.64 1.37 -1.62
N GLN A 209 -19.96 1.64 -1.65
CA GLN A 209 -20.96 0.65 -1.99
C GLN A 209 -20.80 0.18 -3.44
N ASP A 210 -20.72 1.10 -4.39
CA ASP A 210 -20.55 0.78 -5.81
C ASP A 210 -19.30 -0.06 -6.06
N GLN A 211 -18.20 0.29 -5.41
CA GLN A 211 -16.95 -0.43 -5.57
C GLN A 211 -17.01 -1.85 -4.97
N ARG A 212 -17.69 -2.03 -3.83
CA ARG A 212 -17.96 -3.35 -3.24
C ARG A 212 -18.71 -4.25 -4.22
N GLU A 213 -19.85 -3.77 -4.69
CA GLU A 213 -20.70 -4.53 -5.60
C GLU A 213 -19.97 -4.91 -6.88
N ASN A 214 -19.23 -3.97 -7.45
CA ASN A 214 -18.48 -4.20 -8.69
C ASN A 214 -17.35 -5.22 -8.50
N PHE A 215 -16.50 -5.09 -7.46
CA PHE A 215 -15.42 -6.06 -7.23
C PHE A 215 -15.95 -7.45 -6.90
N GLU A 216 -16.97 -7.54 -6.04
CA GLU A 216 -17.52 -8.83 -5.65
C GLU A 216 -18.21 -9.54 -6.82
N SER A 217 -18.99 -8.81 -7.61
CA SER A 217 -19.61 -9.34 -8.82
C SER A 217 -18.56 -9.84 -9.81
N ALA A 218 -17.52 -9.04 -10.05
CA ALA A 218 -16.44 -9.41 -10.97
C ALA A 218 -15.66 -10.65 -10.50
N PHE A 219 -15.30 -10.72 -9.22
CA PHE A 219 -14.59 -11.88 -8.68
C PHE A 219 -15.49 -13.14 -8.62
N ALA A 220 -16.79 -12.99 -8.31
CA ALA A 220 -17.74 -14.09 -8.40
C ALA A 220 -17.86 -14.64 -9.83
N ALA A 221 -17.73 -13.76 -10.84
CA ALA A 221 -17.67 -14.14 -12.26
C ALA A 221 -16.27 -14.62 -12.71
N SER A 222 -15.36 -14.92 -11.78
CA SER A 222 -13.99 -15.38 -12.06
C SER A 222 -13.16 -14.40 -12.90
N LYS A 223 -13.48 -13.10 -12.84
CA LYS A 223 -12.64 -12.06 -13.44
C LYS A 223 -11.47 -11.71 -12.54
N PHE A 224 -10.39 -11.21 -13.13
CA PHE A 224 -9.22 -10.74 -12.41
C PHE A 224 -8.86 -9.32 -12.83
N VAL A 225 -8.20 -8.57 -11.96
CA VAL A 225 -7.72 -7.23 -12.29
C VAL A 225 -6.49 -7.34 -13.19
N ARG A 226 -6.65 -6.97 -14.44
CA ARG A 226 -5.60 -6.96 -15.46
C ARG A 226 -4.65 -5.78 -15.31
N GLY A 227 -5.14 -4.65 -14.82
CA GLY A 227 -4.34 -3.44 -14.63
C GLY A 227 -5.16 -2.22 -14.23
N PHE A 228 -4.55 -1.05 -14.41
CA PHE A 228 -5.14 0.25 -14.06
C PHE A 228 -4.92 1.25 -15.19
N THR A 229 -5.95 2.00 -15.54
CA THR A 229 -5.90 2.97 -16.64
C THR A 229 -5.30 4.31 -16.22
N ALA A 230 -4.96 5.15 -17.19
CA ALA A 230 -4.42 6.49 -16.93
C ALA A 230 -5.46 7.44 -16.31
N ASP A 231 -6.73 7.24 -16.62
CA ASP A 231 -7.87 8.03 -16.11
C ASP A 231 -8.44 7.51 -14.77
N GLY A 232 -7.85 6.44 -14.20
CA GLY A 232 -8.12 6.01 -12.84
C GLY A 232 -9.19 4.92 -12.71
N CYS A 233 -9.22 3.97 -13.64
CA CYS A 233 -10.09 2.80 -13.58
C CYS A 233 -9.30 1.50 -13.44
N TYR A 234 -9.80 0.57 -12.64
CA TYR A 234 -9.37 -0.83 -12.70
C TYR A 234 -9.94 -1.46 -13.98
N VAL A 235 -9.15 -2.28 -14.62
CA VAL A 235 -9.59 -3.08 -15.78
C VAL A 235 -9.63 -4.54 -15.36
N LEU A 236 -10.79 -5.15 -15.51
CA LEU A 236 -11.04 -6.54 -15.15
C LEU A 236 -11.33 -7.37 -16.38
N SER A 237 -10.70 -8.54 -16.48
CA SER A 237 -10.80 -9.44 -17.62
C SER A 237 -11.12 -10.87 -17.17
N SER A 238 -11.83 -11.62 -17.99
CA SER A 238 -12.07 -13.06 -17.82
C SER A 238 -10.99 -13.94 -18.46
N LYS A 239 -10.02 -13.34 -19.18
CA LYS A 239 -8.94 -14.06 -19.85
C LYS A 239 -7.62 -13.82 -19.14
N ALA A 240 -6.92 -14.90 -18.81
CA ALA A 240 -5.51 -14.83 -18.46
C ALA A 240 -4.72 -14.46 -19.72
N ASN A 241 -3.96 -13.38 -19.69
CA ASN A 241 -2.96 -13.09 -20.71
C ASN A 241 -1.70 -13.91 -20.42
#